data_df604b4d70710549e0e20280393dee47
#
_entry.id   df604b4d70710549e0e20280393dee47
#
_cell.length_a   1.000
_cell.length_b   1.000
_cell.length_c   1.000
_cell.angle_alpha   90.00
_cell.angle_beta   90.00
_cell.angle_gamma   90.00
#
_symmetry.space_group_name_H-M   'P 1'
#
loop_
_entity.id
_entity.type
_entity.pdbx_description
1 polymer ?
#
loop_
_entity_poly.entity_id
_entity_poly.type
_entity_poly.pdbx_seq_one_letter_code
_entity_poly.pdbx_strand_id
1 'polypeptide(L)'
;MPHYARHAFGLGLVALVAIGGFSAAQTSAPTNSLPNPYRSIENWGTLPAGRAWGSTSAVAIDPDGTSVWVAERCGESRPPSQVNPAVPFGCDGSKLDPILKFDSSGKLLKSFGAELMLFPHGIHVDRDGNVWVTDGLGRGGKGHQVFKFSPEGKLLLTLGKANTPGSGPDEFNAPSAVVVAPNGDIFVADGHGGNTNARIVKFASDGKFIKTWGKKGSAPGEFDIPHAIAMDSQGRLFVGDRQNNRIQIFDQDGKFLDQWAQFSRPSGICIDGKDNIYVADSESESVSKNHDGWKR
;
A
#
# COMPACT_ATOMS: atom_id res chain seq x y z
N MET A 1 62.65 19.05 63.76
CA MET A 1 61.20 18.92 63.71
C MET A 1 60.78 19.24 62.27
N PRO A 2 60.37 18.30 61.45
CA PRO A 2 59.99 18.58 60.07
C PRO A 2 58.48 18.79 59.96
N HIS A 3 58.06 19.78 59.20
CA HIS A 3 56.70 20.12 58.85
C HIS A 3 56.18 19.19 57.74
N TYR A 4 55.07 18.54 57.96
CA TYR A 4 54.33 17.80 56.95
C TYR A 4 53.36 18.74 56.20
N ALA A 5 53.61 18.94 54.89
CA ALA A 5 52.64 19.57 54.01
C ALA A 5 51.60 18.56 53.54
N ARG A 6 50.32 18.85 53.75
CA ARG A 6 49.17 18.06 53.22
C ARG A 6 48.83 18.57 51.83
N HIS A 7 48.95 17.71 50.83
CA HIS A 7 48.41 17.95 49.51
C HIS A 7 46.95 17.47 49.48
N ALA A 8 46.04 18.40 49.19
CA ALA A 8 44.63 18.09 48.92
C ALA A 8 44.48 17.80 47.44
N PHE A 9 44.07 16.56 47.07
CA PHE A 9 43.66 16.19 45.73
C PHE A 9 42.22 16.61 45.51
N GLY A 10 41.97 17.59 44.66
CA GLY A 10 40.65 17.94 44.18
C GLY A 10 40.23 16.98 43.08
N LEU A 11 39.21 16.15 43.31
CA LEU A 11 38.54 15.41 42.23
C LEU A 11 37.63 16.38 41.45
N GLY A 12 38.04 16.71 40.25
CA GLY A 12 37.21 17.40 39.30
C GLY A 12 36.22 16.42 38.65
N LEU A 13 34.94 16.57 38.96
CA LEU A 13 33.87 15.87 38.28
C LEU A 13 33.63 16.49 36.91
N VAL A 14 34.09 15.83 35.84
CA VAL A 14 33.73 16.22 34.47
C VAL A 14 32.35 15.63 34.12
N ALA A 15 31.34 16.48 34.18
CA ALA A 15 30.01 16.11 33.69
C ALA A 15 30.03 16.14 32.14
N LEU A 16 30.04 14.97 31.49
CA LEU A 16 29.77 14.86 30.06
C LEU A 16 28.25 15.09 29.85
N VAL A 17 27.92 16.27 29.35
CA VAL A 17 26.60 16.56 28.80
C VAL A 17 26.55 15.95 27.40
N ALA A 18 25.92 14.79 27.27
CA ALA A 18 25.58 14.22 25.96
C ALA A 18 24.47 15.09 25.34
N ILE A 19 24.87 15.99 24.45
CA ILE A 19 23.90 16.70 23.58
C ILE A 19 23.42 15.69 22.54
N GLY A 20 22.30 15.03 22.85
CA GLY A 20 21.56 14.24 21.86
C GLY A 20 21.05 15.20 20.78
N GLY A 21 21.77 15.26 19.66
CA GLY A 21 21.29 15.94 18.47
C GLY A 21 20.04 15.25 17.96
N PHE A 22 18.86 15.81 18.24
CA PHE A 22 17.68 15.50 17.44
C PHE A 22 17.97 16.00 16.03
N SER A 23 18.24 15.08 15.11
CA SER A 23 18.21 15.37 13.68
C SER A 23 16.77 15.72 13.36
N ALA A 24 16.44 17.00 13.28
CA ALA A 24 15.17 17.44 12.73
C ALA A 24 15.15 16.93 11.28
N ALA A 25 14.21 16.03 10.99
CA ALA A 25 13.93 15.63 9.62
C ALA A 25 13.73 16.91 8.82
N GLN A 26 14.55 17.10 7.82
CA GLN A 26 14.47 18.26 6.94
C GLN A 26 13.17 18.09 6.14
N THR A 27 12.11 18.76 6.57
CA THR A 27 10.88 18.87 5.80
C THR A 27 11.18 19.83 4.64
N SER A 28 11.74 19.29 3.55
CA SER A 28 11.77 20.05 2.31
C SER A 28 10.32 20.25 1.88
N ALA A 29 9.87 21.49 1.83
CA ALA A 29 8.58 21.80 1.24
C ALA A 29 8.56 21.24 -0.19
N PRO A 30 7.53 20.47 -0.59
CA PRO A 30 7.45 19.96 -1.94
C PRO A 30 7.39 21.13 -2.91
N THR A 31 8.24 21.11 -3.92
CA THR A 31 8.28 22.14 -4.95
C THR A 31 7.73 21.57 -6.23
N ASN A 32 6.61 22.08 -6.72
CA ASN A 32 6.09 21.82 -8.06
C ASN A 32 6.73 22.74 -9.13
N SER A 33 7.90 23.27 -8.84
CA SER A 33 8.61 24.20 -9.71
C SER A 33 9.40 23.52 -10.84
N LEU A 34 9.64 22.22 -10.75
CA LEU A 34 10.31 21.48 -11.80
C LEU A 34 9.34 21.17 -12.95
N PRO A 35 9.83 21.20 -14.21
CA PRO A 35 9.02 20.75 -15.35
C PRO A 35 8.54 19.32 -15.13
N ASN A 36 7.28 19.04 -15.44
CA ASN A 36 6.76 17.68 -15.41
C ASN A 36 7.45 16.84 -16.51
N PRO A 37 8.26 15.83 -16.16
CA PRO A 37 8.96 15.00 -17.14
C PRO A 37 8.05 13.97 -17.83
N TYR A 38 6.80 13.87 -17.40
CA TYR A 38 5.83 12.89 -17.88
C TYR A 38 4.81 13.56 -18.81
N ARG A 39 4.28 12.77 -19.73
CA ARG A 39 3.12 13.14 -20.54
C ARG A 39 1.99 12.15 -20.31
N SER A 40 0.76 12.61 -20.27
CA SER A 40 -0.42 11.75 -20.29
C SER A 40 -0.63 11.17 -21.70
N ILE A 41 -0.99 9.89 -21.75
CA ILE A 41 -1.45 9.22 -22.97
C ILE A 41 -2.91 8.88 -22.77
N GLU A 42 -3.79 9.62 -23.43
CA GLU A 42 -5.23 9.38 -23.33
C GLU A 42 -5.63 8.16 -24.17
N ASN A 43 -6.67 7.45 -23.69
CA ASN A 43 -7.24 6.29 -24.38
C ASN A 43 -6.23 5.17 -24.66
N TRP A 44 -5.20 5.03 -23.82
CA TRP A 44 -4.15 4.04 -24.04
C TRP A 44 -4.67 2.61 -23.95
N GLY A 45 -5.44 2.24 -22.93
CA GLY A 45 -5.94 0.88 -22.73
C GLY A 45 -7.25 0.64 -23.51
N THR A 46 -7.24 -0.27 -24.48
CA THR A 46 -8.42 -0.60 -25.29
C THR A 46 -9.13 -1.81 -24.74
N LEU A 47 -10.39 -1.63 -24.31
CA LEU A 47 -11.26 -2.70 -23.85
C LEU A 47 -12.00 -3.36 -25.02
N PRO A 48 -12.47 -4.62 -24.85
CA PRO A 48 -13.35 -5.27 -25.82
C PRO A 48 -14.62 -4.46 -26.09
N ALA A 49 -15.18 -4.62 -27.26
CA ALA A 49 -16.41 -3.93 -27.68
C ALA A 49 -17.55 -4.18 -26.66
N GLY A 50 -18.26 -3.13 -26.29
CA GLY A 50 -19.36 -3.16 -25.32
C GLY A 50 -18.94 -3.17 -23.86
N ARG A 51 -17.64 -3.15 -23.56
CA ARG A 51 -17.13 -2.98 -22.18
C ARG A 51 -16.68 -1.54 -21.96
N ALA A 52 -17.07 -0.97 -20.82
CA ALA A 52 -16.58 0.33 -20.37
C ALA A 52 -15.59 0.15 -19.20
N TRP A 53 -14.71 1.11 -19.04
CA TRP A 53 -13.89 1.22 -17.84
C TRP A 53 -14.76 1.55 -16.62
N GLY A 54 -14.54 0.82 -15.53
CA GLY A 54 -14.99 1.22 -14.20
C GLY A 54 -13.89 1.93 -13.43
N SER A 55 -14.03 1.99 -12.12
CA SER A 55 -12.95 2.47 -11.26
C SER A 55 -11.75 1.54 -11.36
N THR A 56 -10.67 2.04 -11.94
CA THR A 56 -9.36 1.40 -11.93
C THR A 56 -8.71 1.65 -10.59
N SER A 57 -8.63 0.63 -9.77
CA SER A 57 -8.18 0.76 -8.38
C SER A 57 -6.66 0.65 -8.24
N ALA A 58 -6.01 -0.13 -9.09
CA ALA A 58 -4.57 -0.33 -9.04
C ALA A 58 -4.00 -0.79 -10.38
N VAL A 59 -2.72 -0.50 -10.58
CA VAL A 59 -1.92 -0.96 -11.71
C VAL A 59 -0.59 -1.52 -11.21
N ALA A 60 -0.03 -2.48 -11.94
CA ALA A 60 1.31 -3.02 -11.68
C ALA A 60 2.02 -3.31 -13.01
N ILE A 61 3.32 -3.10 -13.03
CA ILE A 61 4.16 -3.45 -14.19
C ILE A 61 4.50 -4.94 -14.10
N ASP A 62 4.37 -5.64 -15.22
CA ASP A 62 4.80 -7.02 -15.35
C ASP A 62 6.33 -7.13 -15.27
N PRO A 63 6.92 -8.25 -14.81
CA PRO A 63 8.37 -8.47 -14.83
C PRO A 63 9.02 -8.37 -16.22
N ASP A 64 8.24 -8.41 -17.30
CA ASP A 64 8.73 -8.12 -18.67
C ASP A 64 9.14 -6.65 -18.87
N GLY A 65 8.83 -5.77 -17.91
CA GLY A 65 9.17 -4.35 -17.91
C GLY A 65 8.35 -3.48 -18.86
N THR A 66 7.36 -4.03 -19.54
CA THR A 66 6.59 -3.32 -20.58
C THR A 66 5.08 -3.51 -20.49
N SER A 67 4.63 -4.69 -20.10
CA SER A 67 3.20 -4.98 -19.94
C SER A 67 2.67 -4.43 -18.61
N VAL A 68 1.40 -4.04 -18.61
CA VAL A 68 0.72 -3.46 -17.46
C VAL A 68 -0.45 -4.33 -17.03
N TRP A 69 -0.46 -4.73 -15.79
CA TRP A 69 -1.61 -5.34 -15.15
C TRP A 69 -2.51 -4.27 -14.53
N VAL A 70 -3.80 -4.46 -14.62
CA VAL A 70 -4.82 -3.51 -14.14
C VAL A 70 -5.86 -4.27 -13.35
N ALA A 71 -6.20 -3.76 -12.17
CA ALA A 71 -7.37 -4.17 -11.41
C ALA A 71 -8.48 -3.12 -11.58
N GLU A 72 -9.65 -3.53 -12.09
CA GLU A 72 -10.78 -2.62 -12.29
C GLU A 72 -12.10 -3.25 -11.80
N ARG A 73 -13.09 -2.43 -11.54
CA ARG A 73 -14.34 -2.84 -10.86
C ARG A 73 -15.46 -3.14 -11.82
N CYS A 74 -15.21 -3.97 -12.85
CA CYS A 74 -16.20 -4.52 -13.77
C CYS A 74 -17.13 -3.46 -14.41
N GLY A 75 -16.56 -2.31 -14.79
CA GLY A 75 -17.31 -1.19 -15.36
C GLY A 75 -18.04 -0.31 -14.33
N GLU A 76 -17.92 -0.58 -13.04
CA GLU A 76 -18.56 0.19 -11.98
C GLU A 76 -17.67 1.36 -11.53
N SER A 77 -18.22 2.57 -11.56
CA SER A 77 -17.50 3.79 -11.21
C SER A 77 -18.06 4.54 -9.99
N ARG A 78 -19.13 4.02 -9.37
CA ARG A 78 -19.71 4.67 -8.18
C ARG A 78 -18.76 4.59 -6.98
N PRO A 79 -18.57 5.68 -6.24
CA PRO A 79 -17.79 5.62 -5.02
C PRO A 79 -18.50 4.78 -3.95
N PRO A 80 -17.75 4.11 -3.05
CA PRO A 80 -18.31 3.29 -1.98
C PRO A 80 -19.35 4.01 -1.10
N SER A 81 -19.21 5.32 -0.92
CA SER A 81 -20.13 6.15 -0.16
C SER A 81 -21.54 6.25 -0.78
N GLN A 82 -21.67 5.92 -2.06
CA GLN A 82 -22.93 5.95 -2.81
C GLN A 82 -23.53 4.55 -3.00
N VAL A 83 -22.95 3.54 -2.37
CA VAL A 83 -23.45 2.16 -2.49
C VAL A 83 -24.78 2.01 -1.79
N ASN A 84 -25.80 1.69 -2.56
CA ASN A 84 -27.10 1.24 -2.05
C ASN A 84 -27.08 -0.28 -1.91
N PRO A 85 -27.44 -0.86 -0.75
CA PRO A 85 -27.50 -2.31 -0.58
C PRO A 85 -28.38 -3.05 -1.59
N ALA A 86 -29.38 -2.38 -2.15
CA ALA A 86 -30.30 -2.96 -3.15
C ALA A 86 -29.77 -2.91 -4.59
N VAL A 87 -28.62 -2.27 -4.83
CA VAL A 87 -28.05 -2.09 -6.17
C VAL A 87 -26.70 -2.82 -6.26
N PRO A 88 -26.41 -3.59 -7.33
CA PRO A 88 -25.11 -4.18 -7.57
C PRO A 88 -23.99 -3.13 -7.46
N PHE A 89 -22.84 -3.56 -6.94
CA PHE A 89 -21.71 -2.68 -6.65
C PHE A 89 -20.39 -3.40 -6.96
N GLY A 90 -19.44 -2.70 -7.53
CA GLY A 90 -18.19 -3.32 -7.96
C GLY A 90 -18.46 -4.44 -8.98
N CYS A 91 -17.90 -5.60 -8.72
CA CYS A 91 -18.11 -6.79 -9.55
C CYS A 91 -19.29 -7.69 -9.08
N ASP A 92 -20.19 -7.18 -8.25
CA ASP A 92 -21.34 -7.95 -7.76
C ASP A 92 -22.28 -8.31 -8.92
N GLY A 93 -22.48 -9.63 -9.13
CA GLY A 93 -23.28 -10.15 -10.24
C GLY A 93 -22.68 -9.98 -11.64
N SER A 94 -21.48 -9.40 -11.76
CA SER A 94 -20.79 -9.25 -13.04
C SER A 94 -20.09 -10.54 -13.45
N LYS A 95 -20.10 -10.80 -14.76
CA LYS A 95 -19.32 -11.88 -15.41
C LYS A 95 -18.05 -11.37 -16.07
N LEU A 96 -17.73 -10.09 -15.91
CA LEU A 96 -16.51 -9.50 -16.47
C LEU A 96 -15.29 -9.89 -15.62
N ASP A 97 -14.19 -10.09 -16.30
CA ASP A 97 -12.88 -10.29 -15.66
C ASP A 97 -12.36 -8.96 -15.10
N PRO A 98 -12.13 -8.83 -13.80
CA PRO A 98 -11.63 -7.59 -13.22
C PRO A 98 -10.12 -7.40 -13.35
N ILE A 99 -9.37 -8.45 -13.67
CA ILE A 99 -7.92 -8.40 -13.82
C ILE A 99 -7.58 -8.46 -15.29
N LEU A 100 -6.87 -7.44 -15.78
CA LEU A 100 -6.56 -7.23 -17.19
C LEU A 100 -5.06 -7.05 -17.39
N LYS A 101 -4.49 -7.64 -18.43
CA LYS A 101 -3.10 -7.40 -18.85
C LYS A 101 -3.10 -6.71 -20.21
N PHE A 102 -2.35 -5.62 -20.32
CA PHE A 102 -2.15 -4.88 -21.56
C PHE A 102 -0.68 -4.89 -21.97
N ASP A 103 -0.40 -4.88 -23.25
CA ASP A 103 0.94 -4.58 -23.77
C ASP A 103 1.24 -3.07 -23.75
N SER A 104 2.44 -2.68 -24.10
CA SER A 104 2.88 -1.28 -24.13
C SER A 104 2.08 -0.39 -25.10
N SER A 105 1.38 -0.96 -26.06
CA SER A 105 0.49 -0.23 -26.99
C SER A 105 -0.91 0.00 -26.44
N GLY A 106 -1.24 -0.62 -25.29
CA GLY A 106 -2.59 -0.60 -24.73
C GLY A 106 -3.53 -1.66 -25.29
N LYS A 107 -3.01 -2.66 -26.02
CA LYS A 107 -3.80 -3.81 -26.48
C LYS A 107 -4.00 -4.80 -25.33
N LEU A 108 -5.24 -5.21 -25.10
CA LEU A 108 -5.55 -6.26 -24.12
C LEU A 108 -4.93 -7.59 -24.56
N LEU A 109 -4.10 -8.15 -23.71
CA LEU A 109 -3.45 -9.45 -23.92
C LEU A 109 -4.17 -10.58 -23.22
N LYS A 110 -4.68 -10.32 -21.98
CA LYS A 110 -5.27 -11.34 -21.12
C LYS A 110 -6.23 -10.71 -20.12
N SER A 111 -7.25 -11.49 -19.69
CA SER A 111 -8.09 -11.14 -18.55
C SER A 111 -8.53 -12.39 -17.80
N PHE A 112 -8.84 -12.25 -16.52
CA PHE A 112 -9.33 -13.32 -15.64
C PHE A 112 -9.94 -12.79 -14.34
N GLY A 113 -10.49 -13.70 -13.53
CA GLY A 113 -11.00 -13.42 -12.19
C GLY A 113 -12.49 -13.11 -12.13
N ALA A 114 -13.22 -13.37 -13.22
CA ALA A 114 -14.69 -13.23 -13.24
C ALA A 114 -15.35 -13.97 -12.08
N GLU A 115 -16.40 -13.38 -11.53
CA GLU A 115 -17.26 -13.94 -10.47
C GLU A 115 -16.56 -14.24 -9.14
N LEU A 116 -15.24 -14.03 -9.01
CA LEU A 116 -14.45 -14.34 -7.81
C LEU A 116 -14.42 -13.18 -6.81
N MET A 117 -14.30 -11.95 -7.30
CA MET A 117 -14.10 -10.74 -6.49
C MET A 117 -15.33 -9.85 -6.48
N LEU A 118 -15.45 -9.04 -5.41
CA LEU A 118 -16.45 -7.98 -5.31
C LEU A 118 -15.84 -6.62 -5.59
N PHE A 119 -14.74 -6.32 -4.92
CA PHE A 119 -14.12 -4.98 -4.91
C PHE A 119 -12.60 -5.09 -5.06
N PRO A 120 -12.12 -5.46 -6.26
CA PRO A 120 -10.69 -5.47 -6.54
C PRO A 120 -10.08 -4.12 -6.15
N HIS A 121 -8.99 -4.13 -5.36
CA HIS A 121 -8.44 -2.90 -4.80
C HIS A 121 -6.95 -2.73 -5.07
N GLY A 122 -6.08 -3.51 -4.45
CA GLY A 122 -4.64 -3.50 -4.70
C GLY A 122 -4.22 -4.60 -5.64
N ILE A 123 -3.18 -4.35 -6.44
CA ILE A 123 -2.55 -5.35 -7.32
C ILE A 123 -1.04 -5.29 -7.15
N HIS A 124 -0.41 -6.46 -7.13
CA HIS A 124 1.04 -6.64 -7.13
C HIS A 124 1.41 -7.79 -8.05
N VAL A 125 2.52 -7.68 -8.75
CA VAL A 125 3.07 -8.79 -9.53
C VAL A 125 4.41 -9.17 -8.91
N ASP A 126 4.51 -10.43 -8.47
CA ASP A 126 5.73 -10.92 -7.89
C ASP A 126 6.80 -11.22 -8.97
N ARG A 127 8.03 -11.48 -8.54
CA ARG A 127 9.15 -11.73 -9.47
C ARG A 127 8.96 -12.95 -10.37
N ASP A 128 8.08 -13.87 -10.00
CA ASP A 128 7.77 -15.07 -10.77
C ASP A 128 6.60 -14.81 -11.75
N GLY A 129 6.09 -13.56 -11.80
CA GLY A 129 4.98 -13.12 -12.64
C GLY A 129 3.61 -13.47 -12.08
N ASN A 130 3.50 -14.00 -10.85
CA ASN A 130 2.19 -14.24 -10.25
C ASN A 130 1.53 -12.93 -9.86
N VAL A 131 0.24 -12.86 -10.09
CA VAL A 131 -0.59 -11.67 -9.87
C VAL A 131 -1.32 -11.80 -8.53
N TRP A 132 -1.07 -10.85 -7.64
CA TRP A 132 -1.70 -10.76 -6.33
C TRP A 132 -2.72 -9.64 -6.33
N VAL A 133 -3.92 -9.91 -5.81
CA VAL A 133 -5.01 -8.94 -5.80
C VAL A 133 -5.72 -8.96 -4.45
N THR A 134 -5.96 -7.78 -3.89
CA THR A 134 -6.81 -7.65 -2.70
C THR A 134 -8.26 -7.41 -3.09
N ASP A 135 -9.20 -8.01 -2.39
CA ASP A 135 -10.65 -7.79 -2.50
C ASP A 135 -11.14 -7.08 -1.23
N GLY A 136 -11.22 -5.75 -1.33
CA GLY A 136 -11.25 -4.84 -0.18
C GLY A 136 -12.57 -4.77 0.59
N LEU A 137 -13.69 -5.08 -0.01
CA LEU A 137 -15.00 -5.00 0.65
C LEU A 137 -15.75 -6.33 0.55
N GLY A 138 -16.65 -6.59 1.49
CA GLY A 138 -17.40 -7.84 1.55
C GLY A 138 -18.90 -7.67 1.28
N ARG A 139 -19.43 -8.52 0.40
CA ARG A 139 -20.86 -8.64 0.11
C ARG A 139 -21.15 -9.89 -0.73
N GLY A 140 -22.30 -10.52 -0.49
CA GLY A 140 -22.78 -11.59 -1.37
C GLY A 140 -21.86 -12.82 -1.39
N GLY A 141 -21.20 -13.13 -0.30
CA GLY A 141 -20.27 -14.27 -0.21
C GLY A 141 -18.87 -14.00 -0.76
N LYS A 142 -18.51 -12.75 -1.09
CA LYS A 142 -17.22 -12.34 -1.64
C LYS A 142 -16.56 -11.25 -0.78
N GLY A 143 -15.28 -11.03 -1.01
CA GLY A 143 -14.52 -9.93 -0.39
C GLY A 143 -13.81 -10.29 0.90
N HIS A 144 -13.05 -9.33 1.41
CA HIS A 144 -12.14 -9.47 2.56
C HIS A 144 -11.08 -10.55 2.36
N GLN A 145 -10.57 -10.69 1.13
CA GLN A 145 -9.61 -11.72 0.73
C GLN A 145 -8.43 -11.14 -0.05
N VAL A 146 -7.36 -11.93 -0.13
CA VAL A 146 -6.24 -11.71 -1.03
C VAL A 146 -6.08 -12.95 -1.89
N PHE A 147 -5.96 -12.77 -3.20
CA PHE A 147 -5.82 -13.84 -4.17
C PHE A 147 -4.44 -13.80 -4.83
N LYS A 148 -3.84 -14.98 -5.03
CA LYS A 148 -2.68 -15.19 -5.89
C LYS A 148 -3.09 -15.96 -7.13
N PHE A 149 -2.77 -15.43 -8.30
CA PHE A 149 -2.98 -16.09 -9.59
C PHE A 149 -1.64 -16.38 -10.27
N SER A 150 -1.57 -17.45 -11.06
CA SER A 150 -0.47 -17.61 -12.00
C SER A 150 -0.54 -16.54 -13.09
N PRO A 151 0.55 -16.35 -13.89
CA PRO A 151 0.51 -15.46 -15.05
C PRO A 151 -0.60 -15.81 -16.08
N GLU A 152 -1.11 -17.06 -16.08
CA GLU A 152 -2.20 -17.54 -16.93
C GLU A 152 -3.59 -17.31 -16.33
N GLY A 153 -3.68 -16.80 -15.09
CA GLY A 153 -4.94 -16.55 -14.40
C GLY A 153 -5.48 -17.75 -13.60
N LYS A 154 -4.67 -18.80 -13.37
CA LYS A 154 -5.04 -19.88 -12.46
C LYS A 154 -4.93 -19.43 -11.02
N LEU A 155 -5.99 -19.58 -10.22
CA LEU A 155 -5.96 -19.33 -8.78
C LEU A 155 -5.00 -20.31 -8.09
N LEU A 156 -4.00 -19.79 -7.38
CA LEU A 156 -2.95 -20.55 -6.70
C LEU A 156 -3.09 -20.52 -5.18
N LEU A 157 -3.51 -19.39 -4.61
CA LEU A 157 -3.65 -19.20 -3.17
C LEU A 157 -4.77 -18.20 -2.88
N THR A 158 -5.47 -18.43 -1.79
CA THR A 158 -6.44 -17.48 -1.21
C THR A 158 -6.12 -17.28 0.26
N LEU A 159 -5.99 -16.02 0.69
CA LEU A 159 -5.88 -15.62 2.08
C LEU A 159 -7.16 -14.91 2.51
N GLY A 160 -7.56 -15.08 3.76
CA GLY A 160 -8.79 -14.52 4.30
C GLY A 160 -10.01 -15.40 4.05
N LYS A 161 -11.13 -15.04 4.68
CA LYS A 161 -12.43 -15.72 4.58
C LYS A 161 -13.42 -14.86 3.82
N ALA A 162 -14.01 -15.42 2.78
CA ALA A 162 -14.98 -14.71 1.94
C ALA A 162 -16.12 -14.10 2.77
N ASN A 163 -16.36 -12.80 2.57
CA ASN A 163 -17.42 -12.03 3.23
C ASN A 163 -17.40 -12.10 4.77
N THR A 164 -16.25 -12.39 5.37
CA THR A 164 -16.10 -12.53 6.83
C THR A 164 -15.08 -11.49 7.31
N PRO A 165 -15.53 -10.25 7.61
CA PRO A 165 -14.63 -9.25 8.16
C PRO A 165 -14.18 -9.63 9.56
N GLY A 166 -12.88 -9.53 9.83
CA GLY A 166 -12.31 -9.86 11.13
C GLY A 166 -10.86 -9.43 11.29
N SER A 167 -10.33 -9.68 12.48
CA SER A 167 -8.94 -9.35 12.85
C SER A 167 -8.13 -10.58 13.26
N GLY A 168 -8.68 -11.77 13.08
CA GLY A 168 -7.97 -13.03 13.32
C GLY A 168 -6.78 -13.24 12.37
N PRO A 169 -5.98 -14.30 12.59
CA PRO A 169 -4.81 -14.60 11.78
C PRO A 169 -5.14 -14.98 10.33
N ASP A 170 -6.33 -15.47 10.07
CA ASP A 170 -6.86 -15.88 8.76
C ASP A 170 -8.04 -15.01 8.28
N GLU A 171 -8.14 -13.79 8.78
CA GLU A 171 -9.24 -12.86 8.50
C GLU A 171 -8.66 -11.49 8.11
N PHE A 172 -9.41 -10.76 7.28
CA PHE A 172 -9.17 -9.35 6.97
C PHE A 172 -10.43 -8.53 7.18
N ASN A 173 -10.26 -7.23 7.36
CA ASN A 173 -11.36 -6.29 7.29
C ASN A 173 -10.97 -5.11 6.39
N ALA A 174 -11.25 -5.27 5.11
CA ALA A 174 -10.93 -4.38 4.01
C ALA A 174 -9.43 -4.33 3.66
N PRO A 175 -8.80 -5.44 3.22
CA PRO A 175 -7.43 -5.44 2.76
C PRO A 175 -7.27 -4.52 1.54
N SER A 176 -6.33 -3.58 1.62
CA SER A 176 -6.15 -2.51 0.64
C SER A 176 -5.02 -2.77 -0.35
N ALA A 177 -3.90 -3.35 0.10
CA ALA A 177 -2.74 -3.59 -0.74
C ALA A 177 -1.94 -4.81 -0.28
N VAL A 178 -1.14 -5.37 -1.17
CA VAL A 178 -0.28 -6.52 -0.91
C VAL A 178 1.07 -6.32 -1.59
N VAL A 179 2.14 -6.79 -0.95
CA VAL A 179 3.49 -6.90 -1.54
C VAL A 179 4.14 -8.22 -1.12
N VAL A 180 4.95 -8.80 -2.00
CA VAL A 180 5.66 -10.05 -1.75
C VAL A 180 7.16 -9.78 -1.73
N ALA A 181 7.81 -10.19 -0.65
CA ALA A 181 9.25 -10.09 -0.50
C ALA A 181 10.01 -11.09 -1.39
N PRO A 182 11.30 -10.87 -1.67
CA PRO A 182 12.13 -11.81 -2.46
C PRO A 182 12.21 -13.24 -1.89
N ASN A 183 12.05 -13.41 -0.58
CA ASN A 183 11.99 -14.72 0.09
C ASN A 183 10.62 -15.40 0.01
N GLY A 184 9.62 -14.70 -0.56
CA GLY A 184 8.25 -15.17 -0.69
C GLY A 184 7.33 -14.77 0.46
N ASP A 185 7.81 -14.12 1.52
CA ASP A 185 6.93 -13.59 2.59
C ASP A 185 5.95 -12.57 2.01
N ILE A 186 4.71 -12.64 2.47
CA ILE A 186 3.60 -11.85 1.97
C ILE A 186 3.20 -10.81 3.01
N PHE A 187 3.10 -9.55 2.62
CA PHE A 187 2.68 -8.47 3.49
C PHE A 187 1.39 -7.84 2.96
N VAL A 188 0.37 -7.78 3.81
CA VAL A 188 -0.95 -7.23 3.46
C VAL A 188 -1.23 -6.02 4.32
N ALA A 189 -1.52 -4.89 3.70
CA ALA A 189 -2.10 -3.74 4.37
C ALA A 189 -3.60 -3.99 4.52
N ASP A 190 -4.07 -4.06 5.77
CA ASP A 190 -5.43 -4.46 6.11
C ASP A 190 -6.15 -3.31 6.81
N GLY A 191 -7.00 -2.63 6.03
CA GLY A 191 -7.80 -1.49 6.47
C GLY A 191 -8.02 -0.45 5.36
N HIS A 192 -9.29 -0.15 5.01
CA HIS A 192 -9.62 0.77 3.92
C HIS A 192 -10.61 1.88 4.33
N GLY A 193 -10.95 2.02 5.57
CA GLY A 193 -11.78 3.13 6.02
C GLY A 193 -12.62 2.82 7.25
N GLY A 194 -13.28 3.84 7.78
CA GLY A 194 -14.27 3.72 8.85
C GLY A 194 -13.82 2.84 10.03
N ASN A 195 -14.60 1.81 10.29
CA ASN A 195 -14.38 0.83 11.37
C ASN A 195 -13.70 -0.46 10.86
N THR A 196 -12.83 -0.36 9.86
CA THR A 196 -12.02 -1.48 9.38
C THR A 196 -10.75 -1.65 10.21
N ASN A 197 -9.96 -2.69 9.91
CA ASN A 197 -8.66 -2.88 10.54
C ASN A 197 -7.70 -1.70 10.20
N ALA A 198 -6.61 -1.62 10.92
CA ALA A 198 -5.54 -0.64 10.70
C ALA A 198 -4.20 -1.31 11.03
N ARG A 199 -3.80 -2.29 10.21
CA ARG A 199 -2.65 -3.15 10.50
C ARG A 199 -1.95 -3.63 9.24
N ILE A 200 -0.74 -4.13 9.42
CA ILE A 200 -0.04 -4.95 8.43
C ILE A 200 -0.04 -6.39 8.91
N VAL A 201 -0.30 -7.33 8.01
CA VAL A 201 -0.29 -8.76 8.29
C VAL A 201 0.79 -9.43 7.46
N LYS A 202 1.63 -10.23 8.09
CA LYS A 202 2.71 -11.00 7.47
C LYS A 202 2.34 -12.47 7.41
N PHE A 203 2.50 -13.08 6.23
CA PHE A 203 2.36 -14.51 5.99
C PHE A 203 3.63 -15.07 5.38
N ALA A 204 3.87 -16.37 5.56
CA ALA A 204 4.86 -17.12 4.80
C ALA A 204 4.38 -17.32 3.35
N SER A 205 5.29 -17.75 2.48
CA SER A 205 5.03 -17.99 1.05
C SER A 205 3.93 -19.02 0.77
N ASP A 206 3.68 -19.92 1.73
CA ASP A 206 2.61 -20.95 1.68
C ASP A 206 1.26 -20.46 2.26
N GLY A 207 1.19 -19.16 2.65
CA GLY A 207 0.01 -18.54 3.22
C GLY A 207 -0.19 -18.74 4.72
N LYS A 208 0.76 -19.35 5.44
CA LYS A 208 0.67 -19.46 6.89
C LYS A 208 0.92 -18.12 7.56
N PHE A 209 0.03 -17.75 8.48
CA PHE A 209 0.20 -16.55 9.30
C PHE A 209 1.49 -16.58 10.09
N ILE A 210 2.23 -15.49 10.07
CA ILE A 210 3.45 -15.29 10.86
C ILE A 210 3.17 -14.31 11.99
N LYS A 211 2.75 -13.08 11.66
CA LYS A 211 2.52 -12.01 12.65
C LYS A 211 1.68 -10.87 12.07
N THR A 212 1.28 -9.97 12.94
CA THR A 212 0.64 -8.71 12.57
C THR A 212 1.15 -7.59 13.48
N TRP A 213 1.14 -6.36 12.97
CA TRP A 213 1.43 -5.16 13.76
C TRP A 213 0.59 -3.99 13.30
N GLY A 214 0.51 -2.96 14.14
CA GLY A 214 -0.32 -1.79 13.93
C GLY A 214 -1.69 -1.91 14.57
N LYS A 215 -2.27 -0.77 14.81
CA LYS A 215 -3.64 -0.53 15.29
C LYS A 215 -4.08 0.85 14.83
N LYS A 216 -5.34 1.17 14.97
CA LYS A 216 -5.85 2.51 14.66
C LYS A 216 -5.23 3.56 15.58
N GLY A 217 -4.69 4.63 14.98
CA GLY A 217 -4.05 5.73 15.68
C GLY A 217 -3.12 6.54 14.80
N SER A 218 -2.34 7.45 15.42
CA SER A 218 -1.45 8.38 14.73
C SER A 218 0.01 8.34 15.22
N ALA A 219 0.31 7.59 16.29
CA ALA A 219 1.69 7.41 16.75
C ALA A 219 2.52 6.58 15.74
N PRO A 220 3.86 6.60 15.81
CA PRO A 220 4.69 5.69 15.03
C PRO A 220 4.27 4.23 15.23
N GLY A 221 4.06 3.50 14.11
CA GLY A 221 3.56 2.12 14.13
C GLY A 221 2.04 1.98 14.26
N GLU A 222 1.29 3.05 14.45
CA GLU A 222 -0.16 3.08 14.36
C GLU A 222 -0.58 3.59 12.98
N PHE A 223 -1.79 3.23 12.52
CA PHE A 223 -2.29 3.59 11.19
C PHE A 223 -3.71 4.17 11.25
N ASP A 224 -4.02 5.02 10.30
CA ASP A 224 -5.38 5.35 9.92
C ASP A 224 -5.53 5.19 8.39
N ILE A 225 -6.07 4.06 7.98
CA ILE A 225 -6.17 3.59 6.59
C ILE A 225 -4.77 3.32 5.99
N PRO A 226 -4.12 2.19 6.32
CA PRO A 226 -2.94 1.72 5.60
C PRO A 226 -3.36 1.32 4.17
N HIS A 227 -3.20 2.22 3.20
CA HIS A 227 -3.83 2.11 1.88
C HIS A 227 -2.92 1.53 0.81
N ALA A 228 -1.63 1.74 0.92
CA ALA A 228 -0.63 1.25 -0.01
C ALA A 228 0.53 0.61 0.74
N ILE A 229 1.20 -0.35 0.12
CA ILE A 229 2.42 -0.95 0.62
C ILE A 229 3.36 -1.26 -0.54
N ALA A 230 4.64 -0.94 -0.39
CA ALA A 230 5.69 -1.29 -1.33
C ALA A 230 6.95 -1.70 -0.58
N MET A 231 7.89 -2.35 -1.26
CA MET A 231 9.16 -2.79 -0.69
C MET A 231 10.31 -2.32 -1.57
N ASP A 232 11.38 -1.81 -0.96
CA ASP A 232 12.60 -1.44 -1.66
C ASP A 232 13.59 -2.62 -1.77
N SER A 233 14.73 -2.38 -2.44
CA SER A 233 15.77 -3.40 -2.63
C SER A 233 16.44 -3.84 -1.33
N GLN A 234 16.34 -3.04 -0.26
CA GLN A 234 16.85 -3.36 1.08
C GLN A 234 15.84 -4.17 1.92
N GLY A 235 14.65 -4.43 1.37
CA GLY A 235 13.58 -5.15 2.06
C GLY A 235 12.82 -4.29 3.08
N ARG A 236 12.94 -2.95 3.00
CA ARG A 236 12.14 -2.04 3.84
C ARG A 236 10.73 -1.90 3.26
N LEU A 237 9.75 -1.90 4.14
CA LEU A 237 8.34 -1.72 3.80
C LEU A 237 7.95 -0.26 3.92
N PHE A 238 7.39 0.29 2.86
CA PHE A 238 6.85 1.65 2.80
C PHE A 238 5.32 1.56 2.81
N VAL A 239 4.69 2.05 3.86
CA VAL A 239 3.24 1.96 4.06
C VAL A 239 2.62 3.35 3.94
N GLY A 240 1.73 3.51 2.97
CA GLY A 240 0.93 4.72 2.81
C GLY A 240 -0.17 4.77 3.88
N ASP A 241 0.08 5.51 4.95
CA ASP A 241 -0.85 5.75 6.06
C ASP A 241 -1.74 6.94 5.71
N ARG A 242 -2.71 6.66 4.82
CA ARG A 242 -3.41 7.64 4.00
C ARG A 242 -4.11 8.73 4.80
N GLN A 243 -4.81 8.38 5.86
CA GLN A 243 -5.58 9.34 6.64
C GLN A 243 -4.72 10.13 7.64
N ASN A 244 -3.53 9.60 7.97
CA ASN A 244 -2.51 10.30 8.74
C ASN A 244 -1.57 11.15 7.86
N ASN A 245 -1.79 11.19 6.54
CA ASN A 245 -1.04 12.03 5.59
C ASN A 245 0.47 11.78 5.65
N ARG A 246 0.88 10.51 5.69
CA ARG A 246 2.29 10.12 5.79
C ARG A 246 2.58 8.77 5.14
N ILE A 247 3.84 8.52 4.88
CA ILE A 247 4.38 7.19 4.63
C ILE A 247 5.17 6.78 5.85
N GLN A 248 4.93 5.60 6.38
CA GLN A 248 5.76 5.00 7.44
C GLN A 248 6.63 3.90 6.86
N ILE A 249 7.86 3.79 7.37
CA ILE A 249 8.87 2.85 6.90
C ILE A 249 9.16 1.85 8.01
N PHE A 250 9.13 0.56 7.67
CA PHE A 250 9.35 -0.55 8.59
C PHE A 250 10.38 -1.54 8.04
N ASP A 251 11.01 -2.30 8.93
CA ASP A 251 11.61 -3.55 8.52
C ASP A 251 10.55 -4.66 8.35
N GLN A 252 10.98 -5.83 7.87
CA GLN A 252 10.07 -6.96 7.64
C GLN A 252 9.56 -7.63 8.92
N ASP A 253 10.06 -7.22 10.07
CA ASP A 253 9.58 -7.64 11.39
C ASP A 253 8.63 -6.65 12.03
N GLY A 254 8.30 -5.57 11.33
CA GLY A 254 7.36 -4.55 11.77
C GLY A 254 7.96 -3.53 12.73
N LYS A 255 9.30 -3.48 12.85
CA LYS A 255 9.97 -2.42 13.58
C LYS A 255 9.89 -1.13 12.79
N PHE A 256 9.34 -0.09 13.40
CA PHE A 256 9.32 1.26 12.84
C PHE A 256 10.76 1.78 12.65
N LEU A 257 11.05 2.28 11.46
CA LEU A 257 12.36 2.82 11.09
C LEU A 257 12.30 4.33 10.92
N ASP A 258 11.32 4.85 10.14
CA ASP A 258 11.20 6.25 9.79
C ASP A 258 9.78 6.58 9.32
N GLN A 259 9.49 7.88 9.12
CA GLN A 259 8.27 8.34 8.47
C GLN A 259 8.50 9.61 7.65
N TRP A 260 7.71 9.76 6.58
CA TRP A 260 7.73 10.93 5.71
C TRP A 260 6.34 11.58 5.69
N ALA A 261 6.27 12.85 6.06
CA ALA A 261 5.02 13.60 6.21
C ALA A 261 4.83 14.70 5.15
N GLN A 262 5.59 14.66 4.03
CA GLN A 262 5.48 15.64 2.94
C GLN A 262 4.33 15.32 1.96
N PHE A 263 3.52 14.33 2.23
CA PHE A 263 2.37 13.92 1.43
C PHE A 263 1.07 14.36 2.07
N SER A 264 0.03 14.53 1.24
CA SER A 264 -1.31 14.76 1.74
C SER A 264 -2.07 13.44 1.94
N ARG A 265 -2.35 12.70 0.85
CA ARG A 265 -3.05 11.41 0.93
C ARG A 265 -2.35 10.35 0.07
N PRO A 266 -1.29 9.72 0.58
CA PRO A 266 -0.56 8.70 -0.18
C PRO A 266 -1.46 7.48 -0.41
N SER A 267 -2.08 7.42 -1.58
CA SER A 267 -3.02 6.37 -1.97
C SER A 267 -2.37 5.22 -2.75
N GLY A 268 -1.23 5.45 -3.37
CA GLY A 268 -0.45 4.44 -4.07
C GLY A 268 1.04 4.69 -3.89
N ILE A 269 1.83 3.61 -3.80
CA ILE A 269 3.29 3.66 -3.74
C ILE A 269 3.83 2.61 -4.72
N CYS A 270 4.75 3.04 -5.57
CA CYS A 270 5.54 2.15 -6.42
C CYS A 270 7.01 2.43 -6.20
N ILE A 271 7.83 1.39 -6.11
CA ILE A 271 9.29 1.48 -6.00
C ILE A 271 9.89 0.72 -7.18
N ASP A 272 10.70 1.38 -7.99
CA ASP A 272 11.32 0.76 -9.15
C ASP A 272 12.62 0.01 -8.79
N GLY A 273 13.19 -0.71 -9.75
CA GLY A 273 14.42 -1.49 -9.55
C GLY A 273 15.68 -0.67 -9.27
N LYS A 274 15.59 0.66 -9.20
CA LYS A 274 16.65 1.60 -8.79
C LYS A 274 16.33 2.28 -7.47
N ASP A 275 15.32 1.81 -6.77
CA ASP A 275 14.78 2.39 -5.54
C ASP A 275 14.24 3.82 -5.71
N ASN A 276 13.84 4.22 -6.92
CA ASN A 276 13.04 5.42 -7.08
C ASN A 276 11.63 5.16 -6.59
N ILE A 277 11.12 6.08 -5.76
CA ILE A 277 9.83 5.95 -5.10
C ILE A 277 8.84 6.90 -5.77
N TYR A 278 7.75 6.34 -6.27
CA TYR A 278 6.63 7.07 -6.89
C TYR A 278 5.43 6.99 -5.97
N VAL A 279 4.86 8.14 -5.64
CA VAL A 279 3.71 8.24 -4.72
C VAL A 279 2.54 8.89 -5.44
N ALA A 280 1.41 8.20 -5.46
CA ALA A 280 0.15 8.79 -5.87
C ALA A 280 -0.46 9.53 -4.67
N ASP A 281 -0.22 10.83 -4.60
CA ASP A 281 -0.73 11.70 -3.55
C ASP A 281 -2.09 12.28 -3.99
N SER A 282 -3.15 11.52 -3.76
CA SER A 282 -4.49 11.87 -4.17
C SER A 282 -5.15 12.87 -3.22
N GLU A 283 -6.00 13.75 -3.78
CA GLU A 283 -6.84 14.67 -3.02
C GLU A 283 -6.05 15.69 -2.15
N SER A 284 -4.83 16.04 -2.53
CA SER A 284 -3.96 16.96 -1.78
C SER A 284 -4.65 18.29 -1.45
N GLU A 285 -5.35 18.88 -2.42
CA GLU A 285 -6.04 20.16 -2.24
C GLU A 285 -7.27 20.07 -1.33
N SER A 286 -7.92 18.89 -1.28
CA SER A 286 -9.17 18.70 -0.54
C SER A 286 -8.94 18.32 0.92
N VAL A 287 -7.78 17.76 1.26
CA VAL A 287 -7.54 17.12 2.56
C VAL A 287 -6.39 17.74 3.34
N SER A 288 -5.37 18.28 2.67
CA SER A 288 -4.22 18.87 3.35
C SER A 288 -4.48 20.28 3.81
N LYS A 289 -4.94 20.43 5.04
CA LYS A 289 -4.99 21.70 5.75
C LYS A 289 -3.62 22.16 6.28
N ASN A 290 -2.61 21.28 6.20
CA ASN A 290 -1.31 21.52 6.81
C ASN A 290 -0.27 22.04 5.81
N HIS A 291 -0.61 22.10 4.54
CA HIS A 291 0.29 22.47 3.46
C HIS A 291 -0.38 23.48 2.52
N ASP A 292 -0.60 24.69 3.04
CA ASP A 292 -1.10 25.82 2.25
C ASP A 292 -0.19 26.04 1.03
N GLY A 293 -0.76 25.99 -0.16
CA GLY A 293 -0.02 26.20 -1.41
C GLY A 293 0.40 24.96 -2.17
N TRP A 294 0.10 23.75 -1.72
CA TRP A 294 0.21 22.55 -2.54
C TRP A 294 -0.83 22.57 -3.65
N LYS A 295 -0.36 22.79 -4.86
CA LYS A 295 -1.19 22.68 -6.07
C LYS A 295 -0.81 21.40 -6.81
N ARG A 296 -1.81 20.70 -7.32
CA ARG A 296 -1.62 19.56 -8.24
C ARG A 296 -1.04 20.02 -9.57
#